data_f2fcb71cc8acc5b405299aeadc301e68
#
_entry.id   f2fcb71cc8acc5b405299aeadc301e68
#
_cell.length_a   1.000
_cell.length_b   1.000
_cell.length_c   1.000
_cell.angle_alpha   90.00
_cell.angle_beta   90.00
_cell.angle_gamma   90.00
#
_symmetry.space_group_name_H-M   'P 1'
#
loop_
_entity.id
_entity.type
_entity.pdbx_description
1 polymer ?
#
loop_
_entity_poly.entity_id
_entity_poly.type
_entity_poly.pdbx_seq_one_letter_code
_entity_poly.pdbx_strand_id
1 'polypeptide(L)'
;MNTKLSRKWGIIGACAASLAMLAAMPAAAHHSFAMYDTTKSKTLTGMLTRFLPGANHAQILFSLMDEKGKVMLDDKGKPVMWGVETGPAALIASKGVTVKAFPPGTIITVTVHPLRDGRNFGTLARGTGIVKCGTIMPQGGCTEKTGEVFLEMPQ
;
A
#
# COMPACT_ATOMS: atom_id res chain seq x y z
N MET A 1 -25.47 -5.90 -62.37
CA MET A 1 -24.01 -6.01 -62.26
C MET A 1 -23.57 -5.54 -60.88
N ASN A 2 -23.05 -6.46 -60.10
CA ASN A 2 -22.16 -6.29 -58.92
C ASN A 2 -22.55 -5.43 -57.70
N THR A 3 -23.69 -5.68 -57.08
CA THR A 3 -23.99 -5.17 -55.72
C THR A 3 -23.57 -6.15 -54.62
N LYS A 4 -23.18 -7.38 -54.94
CA LYS A 4 -22.78 -8.40 -53.94
C LYS A 4 -21.32 -8.31 -53.46
N LEU A 5 -20.45 -7.66 -54.24
CA LEU A 5 -19.02 -7.56 -53.92
C LEU A 5 -18.72 -6.45 -52.88
N SER A 6 -19.42 -5.31 -52.97
CA SER A 6 -19.23 -4.17 -52.05
C SER A 6 -19.66 -4.48 -50.59
N ARG A 7 -20.65 -5.39 -50.41
CA ARG A 7 -21.16 -5.76 -49.09
C ARG A 7 -20.20 -6.66 -48.31
N LYS A 8 -19.41 -7.50 -49.01
CA LYS A 8 -18.39 -8.37 -48.33
C LYS A 8 -17.19 -7.56 -47.84
N TRP A 9 -16.78 -6.53 -48.58
CA TRP A 9 -15.67 -5.67 -48.18
C TRP A 9 -16.02 -4.76 -46.98
N GLY A 10 -17.26 -4.33 -46.84
CA GLY A 10 -17.75 -3.55 -45.69
C GLY A 10 -17.75 -4.34 -44.40
N ILE A 11 -18.08 -5.63 -44.45
CA ILE A 11 -18.10 -6.50 -43.25
C ILE A 11 -16.68 -6.81 -42.78
N ILE A 12 -15.73 -7.06 -43.70
CA ILE A 12 -14.32 -7.34 -43.36
C ILE A 12 -13.68 -6.09 -42.73
N GLY A 13 -13.98 -4.88 -43.27
CA GLY A 13 -13.47 -3.63 -42.70
C GLY A 13 -14.02 -3.33 -41.33
N ALA A 14 -15.30 -3.61 -41.06
CA ALA A 14 -15.91 -3.43 -39.74
C ALA A 14 -15.35 -4.40 -38.68
N CYS A 15 -15.11 -5.66 -39.03
CA CYS A 15 -14.50 -6.63 -38.13
C CYS A 15 -13.03 -6.28 -37.79
N ALA A 16 -12.26 -5.79 -38.78
CA ALA A 16 -10.88 -5.39 -38.55
C ALA A 16 -10.77 -4.15 -37.65
N ALA A 17 -11.67 -3.17 -37.81
CA ALA A 17 -11.73 -1.99 -36.95
C ALA A 17 -12.13 -2.34 -35.51
N SER A 18 -13.05 -3.29 -35.34
CA SER A 18 -13.46 -3.75 -34.00
C SER A 18 -12.34 -4.51 -33.26
N LEU A 19 -11.53 -5.32 -33.97
CA LEU A 19 -10.37 -5.98 -33.39
C LEU A 19 -9.26 -5.00 -33.01
N ALA A 20 -9.06 -3.94 -33.78
CA ALA A 20 -8.06 -2.91 -33.47
C ALA A 20 -8.42 -2.08 -32.24
N MET A 21 -9.70 -1.85 -31.96
CA MET A 21 -10.16 -1.17 -30.75
C MET A 21 -9.99 -2.03 -29.47
N LEU A 22 -10.07 -3.35 -29.56
CA LEU A 22 -9.81 -4.25 -28.44
C LEU A 22 -8.33 -4.32 -28.05
N ALA A 23 -7.41 -4.10 -29.00
CA ALA A 23 -5.98 -4.08 -28.75
C ALA A 23 -5.47 -2.76 -28.11
N ALA A 24 -6.28 -1.71 -28.11
CA ALA A 24 -5.94 -0.39 -27.58
C ALA A 24 -6.41 -0.16 -26.14
N MET A 25 -6.83 -1.21 -25.40
CA MET A 25 -7.10 -1.05 -23.98
C MET A 25 -5.78 -0.78 -23.26
N PRO A 26 -5.59 0.39 -22.66
CA PRO A 26 -4.38 0.65 -21.91
C PRO A 26 -4.32 -0.35 -20.75
N ALA A 27 -3.20 -1.06 -20.64
CA ALA A 27 -2.90 -1.92 -19.50
C ALA A 27 -2.68 -1.05 -18.24
N ALA A 28 -3.74 -0.40 -17.78
CA ALA A 28 -3.72 0.46 -16.59
C ALA A 28 -3.56 -0.33 -15.28
N ALA A 29 -3.56 -1.68 -15.34
CA ALA A 29 -3.57 -2.54 -14.17
C ALA A 29 -2.21 -2.71 -13.48
N HIS A 30 -1.09 -2.29 -14.08
CA HIS A 30 0.26 -2.54 -13.54
C HIS A 30 0.98 -1.30 -12.99
N HIS A 31 0.30 -0.14 -12.91
CA HIS A 31 0.96 1.10 -12.50
C HIS A 31 1.10 1.30 -10.98
N SER A 32 0.42 0.51 -10.14
CA SER A 32 0.44 0.75 -8.68
C SER A 32 1.82 0.55 -8.03
N PHE A 33 2.60 -0.44 -8.47
CA PHE A 33 3.93 -0.70 -7.92
C PHE A 33 5.05 0.18 -8.51
N ALA A 34 4.89 0.72 -9.72
CA ALA A 34 5.91 1.55 -10.37
C ALA A 34 6.20 2.87 -9.62
N MET A 35 5.25 3.35 -8.81
CA MET A 35 5.42 4.55 -7.99
C MET A 35 6.35 4.34 -6.79
N TYR A 36 6.54 3.10 -6.33
CA TYR A 36 7.39 2.80 -5.18
C TYR A 36 8.84 2.50 -5.62
N ASP A 37 9.80 2.92 -4.81
CA ASP A 37 11.21 2.58 -4.98
C ASP A 37 11.54 1.27 -4.26
N THR A 38 11.35 0.15 -4.96
CA THR A 38 11.60 -1.19 -4.40
C THR A 38 13.08 -1.51 -4.17
N THR A 39 13.99 -0.64 -4.61
CA THR A 39 15.43 -0.78 -4.33
C THR A 39 15.81 -0.19 -2.98
N LYS A 40 14.89 0.55 -2.34
CA LYS A 40 15.06 1.15 -1.03
C LYS A 40 14.04 0.62 -0.05
N SER A 41 14.43 0.54 1.21
CA SER A 41 13.51 0.27 2.31
C SER A 41 13.75 1.24 3.46
N LYS A 42 12.69 1.53 4.21
CA LYS A 42 12.71 2.32 5.45
C LYS A 42 11.96 1.58 6.52
N THR A 43 12.59 1.35 7.66
CA THR A 43 11.88 0.88 8.86
C THR A 43 11.43 2.08 9.67
N LEU A 44 10.14 2.16 9.93
CA LEU A 44 9.47 3.29 10.53
C LEU A 44 8.68 2.84 11.74
N THR A 45 8.86 3.52 12.87
CA THR A 45 8.05 3.32 14.07
C THR A 45 7.13 4.52 14.24
N GLY A 46 5.87 4.28 14.58
CA GLY A 46 4.92 5.36 14.78
C GLY A 46 3.67 4.96 15.55
N MET A 47 2.94 5.97 15.98
CA MET A 47 1.65 5.83 16.64
C MET A 47 0.53 5.89 15.62
N LEU A 48 -0.22 4.80 15.52
CA LEU A 48 -1.34 4.67 14.58
C LEU A 48 -2.38 5.75 14.84
N THR A 49 -2.73 6.49 13.80
CA THR A 49 -3.80 7.48 13.81
C THR A 49 -5.07 6.98 13.14
N ARG A 50 -4.93 6.20 12.08
CA ARG A 50 -6.07 5.65 11.33
C ARG A 50 -5.69 4.40 10.57
N PHE A 51 -6.58 3.42 10.58
CA PHE A 51 -6.58 2.28 9.68
C PHE A 51 -7.76 2.42 8.70
N LEU A 52 -7.48 2.41 7.39
CA LEU A 52 -8.45 2.57 6.31
C LEU A 52 -8.55 1.25 5.54
N PRO A 53 -9.56 0.41 5.83
CA PRO A 53 -9.77 -0.81 5.06
C PRO A 53 -10.24 -0.45 3.65
N GLY A 54 -9.54 -0.91 2.63
CA GLY A 54 -9.89 -0.74 1.22
C GLY A 54 -10.05 -2.10 0.53
N ALA A 55 -10.95 -2.17 -0.46
CA ALA A 55 -11.24 -3.43 -1.16
C ALA A 55 -9.99 -4.00 -1.86
N ASN A 56 -9.23 -3.16 -2.55
CA ASN A 56 -8.00 -3.56 -3.25
C ASN A 56 -6.75 -3.40 -2.39
N HIS A 57 -6.68 -2.30 -1.62
CA HIS A 57 -5.54 -1.96 -0.77
C HIS A 57 -6.05 -1.28 0.50
N ALA A 58 -5.65 -1.78 1.65
CA ALA A 58 -5.85 -1.07 2.90
C ALA A 58 -4.67 -0.12 3.16
N GLN A 59 -4.91 0.92 3.95
CA GLN A 59 -3.90 1.90 4.32
C GLN A 59 -3.82 2.06 5.83
N ILE A 60 -2.60 2.20 6.32
CA ILE A 60 -2.29 2.48 7.71
C ILE A 60 -1.66 3.87 7.77
N LEU A 61 -2.27 4.78 8.53
CA LEU A 61 -1.76 6.13 8.75
C LEU A 61 -1.28 6.26 10.19
N PHE A 62 -0.07 6.78 10.38
CA PHE A 62 0.53 6.93 11.70
C PHE A 62 1.38 8.19 11.81
N SER A 63 1.51 8.71 13.02
CA SER A 63 2.46 9.76 13.37
C SER A 63 3.83 9.13 13.64
N LEU A 64 4.86 9.56 12.91
CA LEU A 64 6.22 9.05 13.07
C LEU A 64 6.73 9.32 14.49
N MET A 65 7.43 8.36 15.08
CA MET A 65 8.03 8.46 16.41
C MET A 65 9.56 8.32 16.31
N ASP A 66 10.25 8.96 17.21
CA ASP A 66 11.68 8.77 17.42
C ASP A 66 11.99 7.50 18.27
N GLU A 67 13.26 7.19 18.42
CA GLU A 67 13.72 6.03 19.21
C GLU A 67 13.34 6.10 20.70
N LYS A 68 13.03 7.31 21.21
CA LYS A 68 12.57 7.54 22.58
C LYS A 68 11.05 7.41 22.73
N GLY A 69 10.35 7.11 21.65
CA GLY A 69 8.89 6.99 21.64
C GLY A 69 8.16 8.33 21.62
N LYS A 70 8.83 9.43 21.26
CA LYS A 70 8.21 10.73 21.11
C LYS A 70 7.77 10.96 19.68
N VAL A 71 6.56 11.48 19.47
CA VAL A 71 6.06 11.86 18.15
C VAL A 71 6.94 12.96 17.56
N MET A 72 7.42 12.75 16.34
CA MET A 72 8.21 13.71 15.59
C MET A 72 7.30 14.82 15.05
N LEU A 73 7.76 16.05 15.12
CA LEU A 73 7.03 17.23 14.62
C LEU A 73 7.77 17.81 13.41
N ASP A 74 7.01 18.38 12.49
CA ASP A 74 7.53 19.17 11.38
C ASP A 74 7.92 20.58 11.83
N ASP A 75 8.42 21.42 10.91
CA ASP A 75 8.83 22.80 11.14
C ASP A 75 7.67 23.71 11.62
N LYS A 76 6.44 23.25 11.48
CA LYS A 76 5.21 23.96 11.91
C LYS A 76 4.66 23.41 13.22
N GLY A 77 5.38 22.50 13.88
CA GLY A 77 4.96 21.86 15.11
C GLY A 77 3.84 20.82 14.95
N LYS A 78 3.58 20.32 13.73
CA LYS A 78 2.58 19.30 13.47
C LYS A 78 3.24 17.93 13.42
N PRO A 79 2.53 16.84 13.83
CA PRO A 79 3.03 15.49 13.70
C PRO A 79 3.44 15.15 12.25
N VAL A 80 4.62 14.58 12.10
CA VAL A 80 5.08 14.03 10.81
C VAL A 80 4.29 12.78 10.53
N MET A 81 3.37 12.86 9.56
CA MET A 81 2.49 11.75 9.18
C MET A 81 3.13 10.87 8.13
N TRP A 82 2.94 9.56 8.26
CA TRP A 82 3.25 8.56 7.26
C TRP A 82 2.04 7.72 6.92
N GLY A 83 1.97 7.28 5.65
CA GLY A 83 0.99 6.31 5.17
C GLY A 83 1.66 5.07 4.62
N VAL A 84 1.06 3.92 4.85
CA VAL A 84 1.53 2.63 4.32
C VAL A 84 0.38 1.91 3.66
N GLU A 85 0.58 1.58 2.38
CA GLU A 85 -0.31 0.70 1.63
C GLU A 85 0.04 -0.75 1.93
N THR A 86 -1.00 -1.55 2.16
CA THR A 86 -0.91 -2.98 2.39
C THR A 86 -1.74 -3.73 1.34
N GLY A 87 -1.92 -5.03 1.48
CA GLY A 87 -2.83 -5.82 0.65
C GLY A 87 -4.32 -5.49 0.86
N PRO A 88 -5.21 -6.21 0.16
CA PRO A 88 -6.66 -6.07 0.32
C PRO A 88 -7.10 -6.26 1.77
N ALA A 89 -8.11 -5.47 2.22
CA ALA A 89 -8.58 -5.53 3.60
C ALA A 89 -9.01 -6.94 4.05
N ALA A 90 -9.65 -7.71 3.18
CA ALA A 90 -10.04 -9.08 3.48
C ALA A 90 -8.83 -10.01 3.75
N LEU A 91 -7.75 -9.85 2.96
CA LEU A 91 -6.53 -10.62 3.12
C LEU A 91 -5.83 -10.26 4.44
N ILE A 92 -5.62 -8.98 4.72
CA ILE A 92 -4.92 -8.57 5.94
C ILE A 92 -5.75 -8.85 7.19
N ALA A 93 -7.08 -8.80 7.09
CA ALA A 93 -7.99 -9.18 8.19
C ALA A 93 -7.86 -10.67 8.54
N SER A 94 -7.69 -11.56 7.55
CA SER A 94 -7.44 -12.99 7.79
C SER A 94 -6.12 -13.26 8.50
N LYS A 95 -5.20 -12.29 8.48
CA LYS A 95 -3.92 -12.29 9.20
C LYS A 95 -3.97 -11.50 10.52
N GLY A 96 -5.16 -11.17 11.01
CA GLY A 96 -5.36 -10.47 12.28
C GLY A 96 -5.26 -8.94 12.22
N VAL A 97 -4.95 -8.34 11.06
CA VAL A 97 -4.87 -6.88 10.91
C VAL A 97 -6.26 -6.31 10.63
N THR A 98 -6.93 -5.88 11.68
CA THR A 98 -8.29 -5.32 11.62
C THR A 98 -8.36 -3.98 12.34
N VAL A 99 -9.40 -3.18 12.08
CA VAL A 99 -9.66 -1.92 12.79
C VAL A 99 -9.74 -2.13 14.31
N LYS A 100 -10.33 -3.26 14.73
CA LYS A 100 -10.45 -3.62 16.16
C LYS A 100 -9.11 -4.01 16.78
N ALA A 101 -8.28 -4.76 16.07
CA ALA A 101 -6.98 -5.21 16.56
C ALA A 101 -5.94 -4.07 16.56
N PHE A 102 -6.12 -3.08 15.70
CA PHE A 102 -5.23 -1.92 15.53
C PHE A 102 -6.00 -0.61 15.75
N PRO A 103 -6.41 -0.30 16.99
CA PRO A 103 -7.07 0.96 17.28
C PRO A 103 -6.08 2.14 17.20
N PRO A 104 -6.56 3.38 16.98
CA PRO A 104 -5.74 4.58 17.11
C PRO A 104 -4.99 4.60 18.45
N GLY A 105 -3.76 5.12 18.44
CA GLY A 105 -2.85 5.10 19.60
C GLY A 105 -1.96 3.85 19.69
N THR A 106 -2.21 2.81 18.88
CA THR A 106 -1.34 1.64 18.81
C THR A 106 0.02 2.02 18.24
N ILE A 107 1.09 1.63 18.90
CA ILE A 107 2.46 1.78 18.39
C ILE A 107 2.76 0.60 17.48
N ILE A 108 3.23 0.93 16.28
CA ILE A 108 3.59 -0.06 15.26
C ILE A 108 4.97 0.25 14.69
N THR A 109 5.65 -0.80 14.24
CA THR A 109 6.83 -0.70 13.37
C THR A 109 6.55 -1.43 12.07
N VAL A 110 6.90 -0.79 10.96
CA VAL A 110 6.73 -1.32 9.60
C VAL A 110 7.98 -1.04 8.78
N THR A 111 8.32 -1.95 7.87
CA THR A 111 9.32 -1.70 6.83
C THR A 111 8.62 -1.50 5.51
N VAL A 112 8.95 -0.41 4.81
CA VAL A 112 8.25 0.03 3.60
C VAL A 112 9.21 0.29 2.45
N HIS A 113 8.74 0.10 1.22
CA HIS A 113 9.32 0.69 0.02
C HIS A 113 8.69 2.08 -0.17
N PRO A 114 9.47 3.18 -0.10
CA PRO A 114 8.93 4.53 -0.15
C PRO A 114 8.48 4.91 -1.57
N LEU A 115 7.62 5.92 -1.66
CA LEU A 115 7.32 6.56 -2.95
C LEU A 115 8.59 7.19 -3.55
N ARG A 116 8.71 7.13 -4.89
CA ARG A 116 9.82 7.74 -5.64
C ARG A 116 9.79 9.26 -5.61
N ASP A 117 8.63 9.87 -5.40
CA ASP A 117 8.44 11.33 -5.36
C ASP A 117 8.77 11.95 -4.00
N GLY A 118 9.16 11.15 -3.01
CA GLY A 118 9.63 11.62 -1.70
C GLY A 118 8.51 11.95 -0.70
N ARG A 119 7.23 11.80 -1.05
CA ARG A 119 6.14 11.94 -0.07
C ARG A 119 6.26 10.88 1.02
N ASN A 120 5.77 11.20 2.22
CA ASN A 120 5.76 10.31 3.37
C ASN A 120 4.70 9.19 3.21
N PHE A 121 4.90 8.34 2.22
CA PHE A 121 4.04 7.20 1.92
C PHE A 121 4.87 6.07 1.33
N GLY A 122 4.45 4.83 1.54
CA GLY A 122 5.12 3.65 1.00
C GLY A 122 4.19 2.45 0.93
N THR A 123 4.67 1.38 0.32
CA THR A 123 4.02 0.07 0.40
C THR A 123 4.80 -0.83 1.37
N LEU A 124 4.11 -1.73 2.06
CA LEU A 124 4.75 -2.69 2.97
C LEU A 124 5.77 -3.53 2.19
N ALA A 125 6.99 -3.60 2.68
CA ALA A 125 8.06 -4.34 2.02
C ALA A 125 7.82 -5.86 2.10
N ARG A 126 8.17 -6.58 1.03
CA ARG A 126 8.06 -8.05 1.02
C ARG A 126 8.99 -8.66 2.07
N GLY A 127 8.60 -9.80 2.63
CA GLY A 127 9.37 -10.49 3.67
C GLY A 127 9.35 -9.78 5.02
N THR A 128 8.49 -8.75 5.20
CA THR A 128 8.34 -8.05 6.46
C THR A 128 6.89 -8.08 6.93
N GLY A 129 6.70 -7.85 8.22
CA GLY A 129 5.39 -7.77 8.85
C GLY A 129 5.12 -6.38 9.42
N ILE A 130 4.00 -6.29 10.13
CA ILE A 130 3.66 -5.18 11.00
C ILE A 130 3.93 -5.61 12.43
N VAL A 131 4.87 -4.97 13.10
CA VAL A 131 5.11 -5.21 14.52
C VAL A 131 4.19 -4.30 15.33
N LYS A 132 3.41 -4.88 16.24
CA LYS A 132 2.47 -4.17 17.13
C LYS A 132 3.00 -4.21 18.56
N CYS A 133 3.13 -3.04 19.20
CA CYS A 133 3.70 -2.90 20.54
C CYS A 133 2.76 -2.32 21.61
N GLY A 134 1.44 -2.35 21.36
CA GLY A 134 0.46 -1.76 22.29
C GLY A 134 0.42 -0.24 22.21
N THR A 135 0.20 0.45 23.33
CA THR A 135 0.03 1.92 23.38
C THR A 135 1.19 2.64 24.09
N ILE A 136 2.13 1.90 24.65
CA ILE A 136 3.31 2.43 25.34
C ILE A 136 4.54 1.85 24.64
N MET A 137 5.53 2.71 24.34
CA MET A 137 6.78 2.28 23.72
C MET A 137 7.51 1.32 24.66
N PRO A 138 7.83 0.08 24.22
CA PRO A 138 8.59 -0.85 25.04
C PRO A 138 10.03 -0.36 25.27
N GLN A 139 10.65 -0.80 26.35
CA GLN A 139 12.08 -0.62 26.54
C GLN A 139 12.83 -1.38 25.43
N GLY A 140 13.72 -0.70 24.73
CA GLY A 140 14.42 -1.23 23.54
C GLY A 140 13.70 -1.02 22.22
N GLY A 141 12.60 -0.22 22.22
CA GLY A 141 11.86 0.14 21.01
C GLY A 141 10.81 -0.91 20.61
N CYS A 142 10.02 -0.59 19.61
CA CYS A 142 9.03 -1.49 19.04
C CYS A 142 9.68 -2.38 17.95
N THR A 143 10.06 -3.58 18.33
CA THR A 143 10.76 -4.56 17.51
C THR A 143 10.05 -5.90 17.53
N GLU A 144 10.42 -6.84 16.68
CA GLU A 144 9.89 -8.21 16.69
C GLU A 144 10.13 -8.95 18.02
N LYS A 145 11.13 -8.50 18.81
CA LYS A 145 11.40 -9.06 20.13
C LYS A 145 10.51 -8.50 21.24
N THR A 146 9.96 -7.30 21.03
CA THR A 146 9.21 -6.55 22.05
C THR A 146 7.74 -6.40 21.71
N GLY A 147 7.34 -6.79 20.49
CA GLY A 147 5.98 -6.71 19.97
C GLY A 147 5.51 -8.00 19.34
N GLU A 148 4.28 -7.98 18.86
CA GLU A 148 3.64 -9.06 18.14
C GLU A 148 3.70 -8.79 16.65
N VAL A 149 4.13 -9.77 15.83
CA VAL A 149 4.26 -9.64 14.38
C VAL A 149 2.96 -10.07 13.69
N PHE A 150 2.44 -9.19 12.88
CA PHE A 150 1.26 -9.41 12.05
C PHE A 150 1.62 -9.30 10.58
N LEU A 151 0.85 -9.98 9.71
CA LEU A 151 0.92 -9.82 8.25
C LEU A 151 2.36 -9.92 7.73
N GLU A 152 3.00 -11.04 8.03
CA GLU A 152 4.27 -11.38 7.39
C GLU A 152 4.01 -11.63 5.90
N MET A 153 4.52 -10.74 5.04
CA MET A 153 4.35 -10.86 3.59
C MET A 153 5.31 -11.92 3.06
N PRO A 154 4.84 -12.87 2.21
CA PRO A 154 5.73 -13.84 1.58
C PRO A 154 6.86 -13.15 0.82
N GLN A 155 8.04 -13.75 0.83
CA GLN A 155 9.20 -13.31 0.07
C GLN A 155 8.97 -13.39 -1.44
#